data_d373f511b8655961dc2e789d9502a8be
#
_entry.id   d373f511b8655961dc2e789d9502a8be
#
_cell.length_a   1.000
_cell.length_b   1.000
_cell.length_c   1.000
_cell.angle_alpha   90.00
_cell.angle_beta   90.00
_cell.angle_gamma   90.00
#
_symmetry.space_group_name_H-M   'P 1'
#
loop_
_entity.id
_entity.type
_entity.pdbx_description
1 polymer ?
#
loop_
_entity_poly.entity_id
_entity_poly.type
_entity_poly.pdbx_seq_one_letter_code
_entity_poly.pdbx_strand_id
1 'polypeptide(L)'
;MIVFRYLSREVLLTLSAVSAVLLVIIMSGRFIKYLAQAASGLLDPGSLFLIMGFRLPGFLQLILPLGLFLGILLAYGRLYLESEMTVLSATGMSQQRLFAMTLFPATLVALVVAWLSLSLAPQGANQFQLLLNKQDALTEFDTLEPGRFQALRDGTRVTYTEQLSDDRINLGGVFISQKNISSDKKDRGISVLVAEKGRQEIRPDGNRYLILDNGYRYDGNPGQADYRAIKYEEYGVLLPKPDVSDEVTDRDAMTTRSLIGSDDIRSRTELQWRLSLPLLVFIVTLMAVPLSRVNPRQGRFLKLLPAILLYMAYLSILIAARGALEKGKIPPALGLWWVHGIFLAIGLGLLYWEPLRLKMASRRSALEVARG
;
A
#
# COMPACT_ATOMS: atom_id res chain seq x y z
N MET A 1 17.65 31.93 -17.29
CA MET A 1 17.75 31.31 -15.93
C MET A 1 16.59 31.64 -15.00
N ILE A 2 16.05 32.87 -15.02
CA ILE A 2 14.97 33.32 -14.12
C ILE A 2 13.68 32.48 -14.32
N VAL A 3 13.18 32.36 -15.57
CA VAL A 3 11.95 31.60 -15.91
C VAL A 3 12.06 30.14 -15.49
N PHE A 4 13.21 29.49 -15.71
CA PHE A 4 13.45 28.11 -15.31
C PHE A 4 13.31 27.92 -13.78
N ARG A 5 13.95 28.78 -12.98
CA ARG A 5 13.85 28.73 -11.51
C ARG A 5 12.43 28.99 -11.04
N TYR A 6 11.74 29.92 -11.66
CA TYR A 6 10.36 30.26 -11.36
C TYR A 6 9.43 29.05 -11.61
N LEU A 7 9.45 28.47 -12.80
CA LEU A 7 8.61 27.34 -13.17
C LEU A 7 8.92 26.11 -12.29
N SER A 8 10.19 25.82 -12.04
CA SER A 8 10.58 24.70 -11.19
C SER A 8 10.11 24.90 -9.75
N ARG A 9 10.22 26.10 -9.20
CA ARG A 9 9.72 26.42 -7.86
C ARG A 9 8.21 26.26 -7.75
N GLU A 10 7.45 26.77 -8.74
CA GLU A 10 6.01 26.66 -8.76
C GLU A 10 5.55 25.19 -8.79
N VAL A 11 6.17 24.36 -9.65
CA VAL A 11 5.87 22.93 -9.71
C VAL A 11 6.20 22.23 -8.42
N LEU A 12 7.39 22.47 -7.82
CA LEU A 12 7.82 21.80 -6.60
C LEU A 12 7.00 22.22 -5.38
N LEU A 13 6.63 23.49 -5.25
CA LEU A 13 5.76 23.97 -4.17
C LEU A 13 4.37 23.34 -4.27
N THR A 14 3.78 23.34 -5.47
CA THR A 14 2.45 22.76 -5.70
C THR A 14 2.48 21.25 -5.51
N LEU A 15 3.53 20.56 -6.00
CA LEU A 15 3.77 19.14 -5.73
C LEU A 15 3.79 18.85 -4.23
N SER A 16 4.57 19.63 -3.46
CA SER A 16 4.71 19.41 -2.01
C SER A 16 3.38 19.60 -1.30
N ALA A 17 2.63 20.64 -1.63
CA ALA A 17 1.31 20.90 -1.06
C ALA A 17 0.32 19.77 -1.38
N VAL A 18 0.22 19.37 -2.65
CA VAL A 18 -0.69 18.29 -3.10
C VAL A 18 -0.28 16.96 -2.46
N SER A 19 1.02 16.63 -2.46
CA SER A 19 1.51 15.38 -1.86
C SER A 19 1.28 15.33 -0.35
N ALA A 20 1.42 16.46 0.36
CA ALA A 20 1.12 16.53 1.78
C ALA A 20 -0.36 16.26 2.07
N VAL A 21 -1.27 16.87 1.30
CA VAL A 21 -2.72 16.62 1.44
C VAL A 21 -3.06 15.15 1.15
N LEU A 22 -2.55 14.59 0.05
CA LEU A 22 -2.78 13.20 -0.31
C LEU A 22 -2.22 12.25 0.77
N LEU A 23 -1.05 12.56 1.30
CA LEU A 23 -0.43 11.77 2.36
C LEU A 23 -1.31 11.76 3.61
N VAL A 24 -1.80 12.92 4.06
CA VAL A 24 -2.69 13.01 5.22
C VAL A 24 -3.96 12.18 5.01
N ILE A 25 -4.58 12.27 3.83
CA ILE A 25 -5.81 11.51 3.50
C ILE A 25 -5.54 10.00 3.55
N ILE A 26 -4.47 9.53 2.89
CA ILE A 26 -4.13 8.10 2.83
C ILE A 26 -3.73 7.58 4.21
N MET A 27 -2.90 8.34 4.94
CA MET A 27 -2.44 7.95 6.28
C MET A 27 -3.58 7.92 7.28
N SER A 28 -4.54 8.87 7.22
CA SER A 28 -5.73 8.85 8.07
C SER A 28 -6.57 7.59 7.86
N GLY A 29 -6.81 7.20 6.60
CA GLY A 29 -7.53 5.95 6.31
C GLY A 29 -6.81 4.70 6.82
N ARG A 30 -5.48 4.67 6.73
CA ARG A 30 -4.66 3.57 7.27
C ARG A 30 -4.63 3.56 8.79
N PHE A 31 -4.53 4.73 9.40
CA PHE A 31 -4.58 4.88 10.86
C PHE A 31 -5.87 4.30 11.44
N ILE A 32 -7.03 4.65 10.86
CA ILE A 32 -8.33 4.10 11.28
C ILE A 32 -8.34 2.57 11.18
N LYS A 33 -7.79 2.00 10.09
CA LYS A 33 -7.69 0.55 9.92
C LYS A 33 -6.83 -0.11 11.01
N TYR A 34 -5.63 0.44 11.28
CA TYR A 34 -4.75 -0.10 12.31
C TYR A 34 -5.31 0.11 13.72
N LEU A 35 -6.00 1.23 13.97
CA LEU A 35 -6.67 1.47 15.23
C LEU A 35 -7.79 0.45 15.47
N ALA A 36 -8.56 0.10 14.44
CA ALA A 36 -9.57 -0.96 14.54
C ALA A 36 -8.94 -2.33 14.84
N GLN A 37 -7.78 -2.65 14.25
CA GLN A 37 -7.02 -3.87 14.55
C GLN A 37 -6.48 -3.87 15.98
N ALA A 38 -6.01 -2.72 16.48
CA ALA A 38 -5.58 -2.58 17.87
C ALA A 38 -6.76 -2.71 18.85
N ALA A 39 -7.92 -2.12 18.53
CA ALA A 39 -9.12 -2.26 19.33
C ALA A 39 -9.65 -3.70 19.41
N SER A 40 -9.39 -4.53 18.38
CA SER A 40 -9.71 -5.96 18.38
C SER A 40 -8.62 -6.84 18.99
N GLY A 41 -7.55 -6.28 19.55
CA GLY A 41 -6.44 -7.01 20.16
C GLY A 41 -5.47 -7.67 19.16
N LEU A 42 -5.65 -7.41 17.84
CA LEU A 42 -4.78 -7.96 16.78
C LEU A 42 -3.46 -7.22 16.63
N LEU A 43 -3.35 -6.02 17.19
CA LEU A 43 -2.15 -5.17 17.16
C LEU A 43 -1.96 -4.51 18.52
N ASP A 44 -0.70 -4.42 18.95
CA ASP A 44 -0.36 -3.61 20.12
C ASP A 44 -0.57 -2.11 19.84
N PRO A 45 -1.39 -1.40 20.65
CA PRO A 45 -1.63 0.04 20.46
C PRO A 45 -0.36 0.88 20.47
N GLY A 46 0.67 0.49 21.25
CA GLY A 46 1.95 1.19 21.32
C GLY A 46 2.75 1.14 20.01
N SER A 47 2.51 0.15 19.18
CA SER A 47 3.20 -0.05 17.91
C SER A 47 2.58 0.68 16.71
N LEU A 48 1.42 1.34 16.87
CA LEU A 48 0.67 1.95 15.76
C LEU A 48 1.48 2.99 14.98
N PHE A 49 2.11 3.93 15.68
CA PHE A 49 2.90 4.98 15.02
C PHE A 49 4.15 4.43 14.33
N LEU A 50 4.75 3.39 14.90
CA LEU A 50 5.92 2.71 14.33
C LEU A 50 5.53 1.98 13.02
N ILE A 51 4.40 1.27 13.02
CA ILE A 51 3.81 0.63 11.84
C ILE A 51 3.57 1.67 10.74
N MET A 52 2.97 2.81 11.09
CA MET A 52 2.71 3.89 10.13
C MET A 52 4.01 4.44 9.55
N GLY A 53 5.04 4.63 10.38
CA GLY A 53 6.37 5.08 9.95
C GLY A 53 7.00 4.12 8.94
N PHE A 54 6.97 2.82 9.22
CA PHE A 54 7.53 1.81 8.31
C PHE A 54 6.79 1.72 6.97
N ARG A 55 5.50 1.98 6.94
CA ARG A 55 4.69 1.98 5.71
C ARG A 55 4.76 3.27 4.91
N LEU A 56 5.21 4.37 5.52
CA LEU A 56 5.28 5.70 4.90
C LEU A 56 6.04 5.71 3.56
N PRO A 57 7.25 5.12 3.43
CA PRO A 57 7.98 5.12 2.16
C PRO A 57 7.21 4.41 1.02
N GLY A 58 6.49 3.33 1.35
CA GLY A 58 5.65 2.59 0.41
C GLY A 58 4.50 3.41 -0.15
N PHE A 59 3.92 4.33 0.62
CA PHE A 59 2.89 5.25 0.14
C PHE A 59 3.48 6.42 -0.64
N LEU A 60 4.58 7.00 -0.15
CA LEU A 60 5.23 8.14 -0.79
C LEU A 60 5.67 7.84 -2.22
N GLN A 61 6.19 6.65 -2.50
CA GLN A 61 6.60 6.26 -3.86
C GLN A 61 5.45 6.29 -4.89
N LEU A 62 4.19 6.16 -4.44
CA LEU A 62 2.99 6.25 -5.30
C LEU A 62 2.38 7.66 -5.28
N ILE A 63 2.45 8.35 -4.16
CA ILE A 63 1.91 9.70 -3.98
C ILE A 63 2.72 10.73 -4.77
N LEU A 64 4.05 10.63 -4.79
CA LEU A 64 4.91 11.62 -5.44
C LEU A 64 4.70 11.72 -6.95
N PRO A 65 4.57 10.63 -7.73
CA PRO A 65 4.24 10.73 -9.15
C PRO A 65 2.87 11.37 -9.41
N LEU A 66 1.86 11.02 -8.63
CA LEU A 66 0.52 11.64 -8.70
C LEU A 66 0.58 13.11 -8.29
N GLY A 67 1.29 13.42 -7.20
CA GLY A 67 1.51 14.78 -6.73
C GLY A 67 2.23 15.64 -7.77
N LEU A 68 3.24 15.10 -8.47
CA LEU A 68 3.91 15.81 -9.56
C LEU A 68 2.97 16.05 -10.74
N PHE A 69 2.21 15.03 -11.14
CA PHE A 69 1.23 15.17 -12.21
C PHE A 69 0.21 16.27 -11.92
N LEU A 70 -0.41 16.23 -10.76
CA LEU A 70 -1.36 17.25 -10.32
C LEU A 70 -0.67 18.59 -10.08
N GLY A 71 0.55 18.58 -9.54
CA GLY A 71 1.35 19.77 -9.32
C GLY A 71 1.63 20.56 -10.62
N ILE A 72 2.01 19.86 -11.68
CA ILE A 72 2.20 20.47 -13.02
C ILE A 72 0.88 21.01 -13.56
N LEU A 73 -0.20 20.21 -13.49
CA LEU A 73 -1.52 20.63 -13.99
C LEU A 73 -2.03 21.89 -13.26
N LEU A 74 -1.91 21.96 -11.96
CA LEU A 74 -2.39 23.07 -11.15
C LEU A 74 -1.48 24.30 -11.26
N ALA A 75 -0.15 24.12 -11.19
CA ALA A 75 0.80 25.23 -11.31
C ALA A 75 0.71 25.88 -12.70
N TYR A 76 0.86 25.08 -13.75
CA TYR A 76 0.81 25.61 -15.10
C TYR A 76 -0.59 26.05 -15.52
N GLY A 77 -1.63 25.33 -15.07
CA GLY A 77 -3.02 25.75 -15.25
C GLY A 77 -3.29 27.14 -14.69
N ARG A 78 -2.77 27.46 -13.50
CA ARG A 78 -2.82 28.79 -12.90
C ARG A 78 -2.10 29.83 -13.75
N LEU A 79 -0.85 29.54 -14.16
CA LEU A 79 -0.07 30.47 -15.00
C LEU A 79 -0.72 30.73 -16.37
N TYR A 80 -1.47 29.76 -16.92
CA TYR A 80 -2.28 29.99 -18.13
C TYR A 80 -3.46 30.94 -17.86
N LEU A 81 -4.14 30.81 -16.72
CA LEU A 81 -5.26 31.69 -16.35
C LEU A 81 -4.81 33.14 -16.10
N GLU A 82 -3.65 33.29 -15.45
CA GLU A 82 -3.00 34.59 -15.18
C GLU A 82 -2.33 35.18 -16.44
N SER A 83 -2.47 34.51 -17.60
CA SER A 83 -1.89 34.90 -18.89
C SER A 83 -0.36 34.86 -18.94
N GLU A 84 0.35 34.47 -17.88
CA GLU A 84 1.81 34.41 -17.86
C GLU A 84 2.36 33.41 -18.89
N MET A 85 1.75 32.23 -19.02
CA MET A 85 2.12 31.26 -20.06
C MET A 85 1.85 31.77 -21.47
N THR A 86 0.85 32.61 -21.66
CA THR A 86 0.56 33.24 -22.95
C THR A 86 1.68 34.21 -23.31
N VAL A 87 2.14 35.04 -22.36
CA VAL A 87 3.28 35.95 -22.56
C VAL A 87 4.54 35.18 -22.88
N LEU A 88 4.83 34.10 -22.10
CA LEU A 88 5.99 33.23 -22.35
C LEU A 88 5.94 32.60 -23.75
N SER A 89 4.75 32.19 -24.21
CA SER A 89 4.56 31.63 -25.55
C SER A 89 4.77 32.70 -26.65
N ALA A 90 4.32 33.92 -26.41
CA ALA A 90 4.52 35.06 -27.34
C ALA A 90 6.01 35.44 -27.46
N THR A 91 6.82 35.22 -26.42
CA THR A 91 8.29 35.41 -26.46
C THR A 91 9.04 34.22 -27.08
N GLY A 92 8.34 33.24 -27.70
CA GLY A 92 8.92 32.11 -28.42
C GLY A 92 9.17 30.84 -27.57
N MET A 93 8.55 30.72 -26.40
CA MET A 93 8.60 29.48 -25.62
C MET A 93 7.66 28.44 -26.23
N SER A 94 8.25 27.38 -26.81
CA SER A 94 7.49 26.23 -27.30
C SER A 94 7.10 25.27 -26.17
N GLN A 95 6.07 24.44 -26.39
CA GLN A 95 5.70 23.37 -25.43
C GLN A 95 6.83 22.37 -25.20
N GLN A 96 7.64 22.08 -26.19
CA GLN A 96 8.81 21.21 -26.09
C GLN A 96 9.86 21.81 -25.15
N ARG A 97 10.10 23.14 -25.23
CA ARG A 97 11.02 23.85 -24.34
C ARG A 97 10.47 23.90 -22.91
N LEU A 98 9.17 24.09 -22.76
CA LEU A 98 8.50 24.02 -21.46
C LEU A 98 8.64 22.62 -20.85
N PHE A 99 8.40 21.56 -21.63
CA PHE A 99 8.62 20.17 -21.21
C PHE A 99 10.08 19.93 -20.79
N ALA A 100 11.04 20.36 -21.60
CA ALA A 100 12.47 20.21 -21.30
C ALA A 100 12.85 20.92 -19.96
N MET A 101 12.27 22.08 -19.66
CA MET A 101 12.46 22.75 -18.38
C MET A 101 11.81 22.02 -17.21
N THR A 102 10.65 21.37 -17.44
CA THR A 102 9.93 20.59 -16.43
C THR A 102 10.61 19.25 -16.14
N LEU A 103 11.45 18.76 -17.05
CA LEU A 103 12.25 17.55 -16.82
C LEU A 103 13.17 17.65 -15.60
N PHE A 104 13.66 18.84 -15.26
CA PHE A 104 14.54 19.00 -14.10
C PHE A 104 13.83 18.68 -12.76
N PRO A 105 12.72 19.35 -12.41
CA PRO A 105 11.97 18.95 -11.21
C PRO A 105 11.45 17.52 -11.29
N ALA A 106 11.08 17.05 -12.47
CA ALA A 106 10.67 15.65 -12.67
C ALA A 106 11.81 14.65 -12.39
N THR A 107 13.03 14.95 -12.84
CA THR A 107 14.21 14.11 -12.54
C THR A 107 14.51 14.06 -11.06
N LEU A 108 14.41 15.19 -10.36
CA LEU A 108 14.58 15.22 -8.90
C LEU A 108 13.54 14.33 -8.20
N VAL A 109 12.28 14.43 -8.60
CA VAL A 109 11.22 13.55 -8.07
C VAL A 109 11.44 12.10 -8.45
N ALA A 110 11.86 11.80 -9.68
CA ALA A 110 12.18 10.45 -10.14
C ALA A 110 13.31 9.81 -9.33
N LEU A 111 14.35 10.56 -8.99
CA LEU A 111 15.44 10.11 -8.12
C LEU A 111 14.95 9.80 -6.71
N VAL A 112 14.11 10.66 -6.14
CA VAL A 112 13.48 10.40 -4.83
C VAL A 112 12.61 9.16 -4.88
N VAL A 113 11.76 9.01 -5.91
CA VAL A 113 10.91 7.83 -6.10
C VAL A 113 11.76 6.57 -6.31
N ALA A 114 12.84 6.64 -7.07
CA ALA A 114 13.78 5.53 -7.24
C ALA A 114 14.40 5.09 -5.91
N TRP A 115 14.88 6.04 -5.11
CA TRP A 115 15.43 5.75 -3.79
C TRP A 115 14.38 5.15 -2.84
N LEU A 116 13.17 5.70 -2.82
CA LEU A 116 12.05 5.14 -2.05
C LEU A 116 11.73 3.70 -2.51
N SER A 117 11.54 3.49 -3.79
CA SER A 117 11.09 2.23 -4.38
C SER A 117 12.14 1.12 -4.30
N LEU A 118 13.43 1.44 -4.52
CA LEU A 118 14.51 0.44 -4.55
C LEU A 118 15.10 0.16 -3.17
N SER A 119 14.97 1.09 -2.20
CA SER A 119 15.66 0.99 -0.91
C SER A 119 14.70 1.13 0.28
N LEU A 120 14.09 2.29 0.49
CA LEU A 120 13.35 2.58 1.72
C LEU A 120 12.03 1.82 1.84
N ALA A 121 11.26 1.67 0.76
CA ALA A 121 9.98 0.97 0.82
C ALA A 121 10.14 -0.53 1.13
N PRO A 122 11.09 -1.27 0.52
CA PRO A 122 11.38 -2.64 0.90
C PRO A 122 11.87 -2.78 2.35
N GLN A 123 12.74 -1.87 2.81
CA GLN A 123 13.20 -1.87 4.21
C GLN A 123 12.04 -1.63 5.18
N GLY A 124 11.18 -0.65 4.90
CA GLY A 124 9.99 -0.38 5.70
C GLY A 124 9.01 -1.57 5.71
N ALA A 125 8.79 -2.21 4.57
CA ALA A 125 7.96 -3.40 4.46
C ALA A 125 8.54 -4.58 5.27
N ASN A 126 9.86 -4.77 5.23
CA ASN A 126 10.56 -5.78 6.02
C ASN A 126 10.37 -5.55 7.52
N GLN A 127 10.67 -4.34 8.02
CA GLN A 127 10.50 -4.01 9.44
C GLN A 127 9.05 -4.15 9.89
N PHE A 128 8.11 -3.78 9.04
CA PHE A 128 6.68 -3.99 9.30
C PHE A 128 6.34 -5.48 9.43
N GLN A 129 6.83 -6.33 8.53
CA GLN A 129 6.59 -7.77 8.57
C GLN A 129 7.23 -8.42 9.81
N LEU A 130 8.48 -8.07 10.12
CA LEU A 130 9.15 -8.54 11.35
C LEU A 130 8.40 -8.12 12.61
N LEU A 131 7.82 -6.91 12.63
CA LEU A 131 7.01 -6.44 13.75
C LEU A 131 5.71 -7.27 13.87
N LEU A 132 5.04 -7.54 12.75
CA LEU A 132 3.86 -8.41 12.75
C LEU A 132 4.21 -9.83 13.21
N ASN A 133 5.28 -10.42 12.69
CA ASN A 133 5.74 -11.74 13.10
C ASN A 133 6.03 -11.81 14.62
N LYS A 134 6.64 -10.77 15.19
CA LYS A 134 6.84 -10.65 16.63
C LYS A 134 5.52 -10.57 17.39
N GLN A 135 4.55 -9.84 16.88
CA GLN A 135 3.21 -9.77 17.51
C GLN A 135 2.44 -11.08 17.35
N ASP A 136 2.60 -11.78 16.23
CA ASP A 136 2.04 -13.12 16.01
C ASP A 136 2.70 -14.15 16.96
N ALA A 137 3.95 -13.88 17.34
CA ALA A 137 4.71 -14.68 18.30
C ALA A 137 4.30 -14.44 19.75
N LEU A 138 3.62 -13.33 20.07
CA LEU A 138 3.00 -13.16 21.37
C LEU A 138 1.89 -14.18 21.50
N THR A 139 1.93 -14.97 22.58
CA THR A 139 0.86 -15.93 22.84
C THR A 139 -0.44 -15.19 23.05
N GLU A 140 -1.56 -15.87 22.77
CA GLU A 140 -2.91 -15.38 23.03
C GLU A 140 -3.04 -14.71 24.41
N PHE A 141 -2.30 -15.24 25.39
CA PHE A 141 -2.31 -14.80 26.78
C PHE A 141 -1.46 -13.55 27.06
N ASP A 142 -0.44 -13.29 26.24
CA ASP A 142 0.36 -12.07 26.36
C ASP A 142 -0.43 -10.82 25.94
N THR A 143 -1.50 -11.02 25.17
CA THR A 143 -2.41 -9.94 24.69
C THR A 143 -3.72 -9.87 25.47
N LEU A 144 -4.00 -10.81 26.41
CA LEU A 144 -5.23 -10.81 27.18
C LEU A 144 -5.41 -9.53 28.01
N GLU A 145 -6.60 -8.94 27.89
CA GLU A 145 -7.07 -7.85 28.76
C GLU A 145 -8.19 -8.36 29.67
N PRO A 146 -8.11 -8.16 30.99
CA PRO A 146 -9.15 -8.59 31.92
C PRO A 146 -10.49 -7.93 31.60
N GLY A 147 -11.57 -8.69 31.73
CA GLY A 147 -12.94 -8.21 31.51
C GLY A 147 -13.36 -8.15 30.04
N ARG A 148 -12.56 -8.64 29.09
CA ARG A 148 -12.89 -8.63 27.65
C ARG A 148 -12.81 -10.02 27.04
N PHE A 149 -13.75 -10.32 26.12
CA PHE A 149 -13.67 -11.47 25.25
C PHE A 149 -12.70 -11.18 24.10
N GLN A 150 -11.71 -12.03 23.92
CA GLN A 150 -10.74 -11.93 22.85
C GLN A 150 -10.79 -13.19 21.97
N ALA A 151 -10.95 -12.97 20.66
CA ALA A 151 -10.93 -14.06 19.69
C ALA A 151 -9.48 -14.29 19.20
N LEU A 152 -9.08 -15.55 19.09
CA LEU A 152 -7.87 -15.92 18.38
C LEU A 152 -7.97 -15.49 16.91
N ARG A 153 -6.84 -15.15 16.28
CA ARG A 153 -6.82 -14.61 14.89
C ARG A 153 -7.50 -15.50 13.86
N ASP A 154 -7.48 -16.80 14.06
CA ASP A 154 -8.14 -17.79 13.19
C ASP A 154 -9.65 -17.95 13.46
N GLY A 155 -10.18 -17.26 14.50
CA GLY A 155 -11.57 -17.35 14.90
C GLY A 155 -11.99 -18.70 15.48
N THR A 156 -11.03 -19.58 15.79
CA THR A 156 -11.30 -20.93 16.30
C THR A 156 -11.46 -20.96 17.82
N ARG A 157 -10.90 -19.97 18.53
CA ARG A 157 -10.94 -19.87 19.98
C ARG A 157 -11.32 -18.46 20.42
N VAL A 158 -12.12 -18.38 21.47
CA VAL A 158 -12.43 -17.14 22.21
C VAL A 158 -12.05 -17.36 23.66
N THR A 159 -11.26 -16.44 24.22
CA THR A 159 -10.78 -16.49 25.61
C THR A 159 -11.25 -15.25 26.36
N TYR A 160 -11.62 -15.43 27.61
CA TYR A 160 -11.99 -14.38 28.54
C TYR A 160 -11.34 -14.67 29.89
N THR A 161 -10.85 -13.65 30.56
CA THR A 161 -10.43 -13.72 31.96
C THR A 161 -11.01 -12.54 32.74
N GLU A 162 -11.43 -12.81 33.95
CA GLU A 162 -11.98 -11.78 34.83
C GLU A 162 -10.87 -10.94 35.48
N GLN A 163 -9.77 -11.60 35.83
CA GLN A 163 -8.61 -10.98 36.47
C GLN A 163 -7.32 -11.52 35.84
N LEU A 164 -6.33 -10.64 35.74
CA LEU A 164 -5.00 -10.97 35.23
C LEU A 164 -3.97 -10.29 36.14
N SER A 165 -2.98 -11.07 36.58
CA SER A 165 -1.87 -10.52 37.37
C SER A 165 -0.95 -9.63 36.53
N ASP A 166 -0.24 -8.68 37.18
CA ASP A 166 0.67 -7.74 36.48
C ASP A 166 1.78 -8.44 35.71
N ASP A 167 2.22 -9.63 36.17
CA ASP A 167 3.19 -10.49 35.50
C ASP A 167 2.59 -11.34 34.36
N ARG A 168 1.25 -11.26 34.19
CA ARG A 168 0.47 -12.01 33.16
C ARG A 168 0.59 -13.53 33.27
N ILE A 169 1.04 -14.05 34.43
CA ILE A 169 1.20 -15.49 34.66
C ILE A 169 -0.08 -16.09 35.21
N ASN A 170 -0.75 -15.38 36.12
CA ASN A 170 -1.92 -15.88 36.84
C ASN A 170 -3.20 -15.22 36.34
N LEU A 171 -4.23 -16.04 36.09
CA LEU A 171 -5.52 -15.66 35.62
C LEU A 171 -6.59 -16.04 36.65
N GLY A 172 -7.59 -15.20 36.85
CA GLY A 172 -8.78 -15.48 37.66
C GLY A 172 -10.04 -15.47 36.80
N GLY A 173 -10.96 -16.41 37.04
CA GLY A 173 -12.21 -16.50 36.29
C GLY A 173 -11.99 -16.68 34.80
N VAL A 174 -11.53 -17.87 34.39
CA VAL A 174 -11.15 -18.15 32.99
C VAL A 174 -12.28 -18.83 32.25
N PHE A 175 -12.61 -18.31 31.06
CA PHE A 175 -13.52 -18.92 30.11
C PHE A 175 -12.83 -19.06 28.75
N ILE A 176 -12.86 -20.24 28.16
CA ILE A 176 -12.32 -20.53 26.84
C ILE A 176 -13.37 -21.28 26.04
N SER A 177 -13.77 -20.75 24.90
CA SER A 177 -14.59 -21.44 23.90
C SER A 177 -13.75 -21.75 22.67
N GLN A 178 -13.65 -23.04 22.32
CA GLN A 178 -12.84 -23.50 21.19
C GLN A 178 -13.66 -24.35 20.25
N LYS A 179 -13.52 -24.10 18.96
CA LYS A 179 -14.13 -24.90 17.91
C LYS A 179 -13.26 -26.13 17.66
N ASN A 180 -13.81 -27.34 17.79
CA ASN A 180 -13.08 -28.57 17.47
C ASN A 180 -12.93 -28.67 15.95
N ILE A 181 -11.67 -28.55 15.47
CA ILE A 181 -11.33 -28.81 14.06
C ILE A 181 -10.90 -30.28 13.99
N SER A 182 -11.86 -31.20 13.90
CA SER A 182 -11.58 -32.57 13.52
C SER A 182 -11.46 -32.68 12.01
N SER A 183 -10.51 -33.48 11.52
CA SER A 183 -10.35 -33.81 10.11
C SER A 183 -11.57 -34.54 9.52
N ASP A 184 -12.44 -35.09 10.36
CA ASP A 184 -13.70 -35.70 9.97
C ASP A 184 -14.82 -34.67 10.05
N LYS A 185 -15.47 -34.39 8.91
CA LYS A 185 -16.54 -33.37 8.77
C LYS A 185 -17.76 -33.56 9.71
N LYS A 186 -17.82 -34.69 10.42
CA LYS A 186 -18.93 -35.06 11.33
C LYS A 186 -18.75 -34.52 12.77
N ASP A 187 -17.54 -34.13 13.20
CA ASP A 187 -17.24 -33.73 14.59
C ASP A 187 -16.87 -32.25 14.70
N ARG A 188 -17.75 -31.36 14.25
CA ARG A 188 -17.60 -29.92 14.43
C ARG A 188 -18.26 -29.43 15.71
N GLY A 189 -17.84 -29.99 16.85
CA GLY A 189 -18.32 -29.56 18.14
C GLY A 189 -17.61 -28.30 18.65
N ILE A 190 -18.21 -27.71 19.68
CA ILE A 190 -17.60 -26.64 20.47
C ILE A 190 -17.18 -27.24 21.82
N SER A 191 -15.92 -26.98 22.22
CA SER A 191 -15.47 -27.22 23.60
C SER A 191 -15.47 -25.91 24.36
N VAL A 192 -16.13 -25.90 25.50
CA VAL A 192 -16.12 -24.76 26.43
C VAL A 192 -15.43 -25.20 27.71
N LEU A 193 -14.39 -24.43 28.12
CA LEU A 193 -13.70 -24.63 29.39
C LEU A 193 -13.99 -23.44 30.30
N VAL A 194 -14.32 -23.74 31.55
CA VAL A 194 -14.51 -22.73 32.60
C VAL A 194 -13.65 -23.14 33.79
N ALA A 195 -12.86 -22.24 34.35
CA ALA A 195 -12.00 -22.50 35.50
C ALA A 195 -12.00 -21.33 36.46
N GLU A 196 -11.84 -21.63 37.75
CA GLU A 196 -11.71 -20.59 38.79
C GLU A 196 -10.38 -19.84 38.66
N LYS A 197 -9.30 -20.56 38.33
CA LYS A 197 -7.96 -20.02 38.18
C LYS A 197 -7.27 -20.63 36.99
N GLY A 198 -6.31 -19.87 36.44
CA GLY A 198 -5.39 -20.34 35.42
C GLY A 198 -3.99 -19.85 35.70
N ARG A 199 -2.98 -20.62 35.28
CA ARG A 199 -1.59 -20.19 35.33
C ARG A 199 -0.83 -20.63 34.08
N GLN A 200 0.09 -19.81 33.62
CA GLN A 200 1.01 -20.22 32.57
C GLN A 200 2.21 -20.95 33.19
N GLU A 201 2.55 -22.11 32.62
CA GLU A 201 3.68 -22.91 33.04
C GLU A 201 4.50 -23.37 31.83
N ILE A 202 5.82 -23.22 31.91
CA ILE A 202 6.75 -23.77 30.93
C ILE A 202 7.23 -25.09 31.45
N ARG A 203 6.90 -26.20 30.78
CA ARG A 203 7.34 -27.54 31.16
C ARG A 203 8.75 -27.86 30.65
N PRO A 204 9.39 -28.89 31.16
CA PRO A 204 10.76 -29.31 30.79
C PRO A 204 10.91 -29.64 29.28
N ASP A 205 9.82 -29.92 28.58
CA ASP A 205 9.77 -30.11 27.13
C ASP A 205 9.89 -28.80 26.32
N GLY A 206 10.00 -27.67 27.04
CA GLY A 206 10.09 -26.34 26.45
C GLY A 206 8.78 -25.82 25.86
N ASN A 207 7.67 -26.52 26.08
CA ASN A 207 6.34 -26.08 25.67
C ASN A 207 5.67 -25.25 26.77
N ARG A 208 4.88 -24.24 26.35
CA ARG A 208 4.03 -23.45 27.26
C ARG A 208 2.67 -24.13 27.39
N TYR A 209 2.20 -24.27 28.61
CA TYR A 209 0.89 -24.76 28.94
C TYR A 209 0.12 -23.71 29.74
N LEU A 210 -1.17 -23.61 29.46
CA LEU A 210 -2.12 -22.97 30.35
C LEU A 210 -2.71 -24.06 31.23
N ILE A 211 -2.40 -24.01 32.50
CA ILE A 211 -2.94 -24.90 33.51
C ILE A 211 -4.17 -24.23 34.11
N LEU A 212 -5.29 -24.88 34.00
CA LEU A 212 -6.59 -24.45 34.53
C LEU A 212 -6.91 -25.25 35.77
N ASP A 213 -7.17 -24.57 36.89
CA ASP A 213 -7.46 -25.19 38.19
C ASP A 213 -8.96 -25.08 38.50
N ASN A 214 -9.53 -26.15 39.01
CA ASN A 214 -10.93 -26.26 39.45
C ASN A 214 -11.93 -25.80 38.44
N GLY A 215 -12.28 -26.66 37.48
CA GLY A 215 -13.16 -26.26 36.40
C GLY A 215 -14.02 -27.36 35.80
N TYR A 216 -14.70 -26.95 34.75
CA TYR A 216 -15.54 -27.81 33.92
C TYR A 216 -15.19 -27.64 32.45
N ARG A 217 -15.18 -28.76 31.75
CA ARG A 217 -15.11 -28.80 30.30
C ARG A 217 -16.42 -29.35 29.75
N TYR A 218 -17.02 -28.60 28.82
CA TYR A 218 -18.23 -29.00 28.12
C TYR A 218 -17.90 -29.20 26.64
N ASP A 219 -18.13 -30.42 26.16
CA ASP A 219 -17.98 -30.77 24.74
C ASP A 219 -19.34 -31.11 24.16
N GLY A 220 -19.68 -30.58 22.99
CA GLY A 220 -20.94 -30.88 22.32
C GLY A 220 -21.19 -30.07 21.09
N ASN A 221 -22.26 -30.41 20.37
CA ASN A 221 -22.72 -29.70 19.19
C ASN A 221 -23.88 -28.75 19.53
N PRO A 222 -23.80 -27.47 19.17
CA PRO A 222 -24.93 -26.54 19.41
C PRO A 222 -26.22 -27.05 18.78
N GLY A 223 -27.29 -27.09 19.60
CA GLY A 223 -28.61 -27.56 19.16
C GLY A 223 -28.85 -29.06 19.27
N GLN A 224 -27.89 -29.83 19.77
CA GLN A 224 -28.04 -31.26 20.08
C GLN A 224 -27.99 -31.48 21.59
N ALA A 225 -28.56 -32.57 22.08
CA ALA A 225 -28.63 -32.92 23.51
C ALA A 225 -27.45 -33.81 23.96
N ASP A 226 -26.37 -33.92 23.17
CA ASP A 226 -25.24 -34.82 23.35
C ASP A 226 -24.05 -34.16 24.08
N TYR A 227 -24.30 -33.24 25.01
CA TYR A 227 -23.25 -32.58 25.77
C TYR A 227 -22.57 -33.54 26.75
N ARG A 228 -21.22 -33.53 26.72
CA ARG A 228 -20.37 -34.16 27.71
C ARG A 228 -19.85 -33.09 28.66
N ALA A 229 -20.13 -33.21 29.96
CA ALA A 229 -19.57 -32.37 31.00
C ALA A 229 -18.48 -33.14 31.77
N ILE A 230 -17.29 -32.61 31.85
CA ILE A 230 -16.13 -33.19 32.54
C ILE A 230 -15.70 -32.21 33.61
N LYS A 231 -15.76 -32.63 34.89
CA LYS A 231 -15.19 -31.86 35.99
C LYS A 231 -13.69 -32.22 36.11
N TYR A 232 -12.82 -31.24 36.27
CA TYR A 232 -11.40 -31.42 36.46
C TYR A 232 -10.87 -30.61 37.67
N GLU A 233 -9.87 -31.14 38.33
CA GLU A 233 -9.10 -30.40 39.35
C GLU A 233 -7.98 -29.60 38.69
N GLU A 234 -7.31 -30.20 37.71
CA GLU A 234 -6.30 -29.55 36.88
C GLU A 234 -6.47 -29.97 35.43
N TYR A 235 -6.40 -29.02 34.50
CA TYR A 235 -6.49 -29.26 33.07
C TYR A 235 -5.45 -28.44 32.32
N GLY A 236 -4.57 -29.09 31.57
CA GLY A 236 -3.51 -28.46 30.80
C GLY A 236 -3.92 -28.24 29.34
N VAL A 237 -3.92 -26.99 28.90
CA VAL A 237 -4.08 -26.61 27.50
C VAL A 237 -2.72 -26.29 26.91
N LEU A 238 -2.29 -27.03 25.89
CA LEU A 238 -1.06 -26.73 25.18
C LEU A 238 -1.24 -25.41 24.42
N LEU A 239 -0.36 -24.45 24.69
CA LEU A 239 -0.27 -23.22 23.94
C LEU A 239 0.64 -23.47 22.73
N PRO A 240 0.15 -23.28 21.50
CA PRO A 240 1.00 -23.47 20.33
C PRO A 240 2.24 -22.56 20.45
N LYS A 241 3.42 -23.12 20.18
CA LYS A 241 4.61 -22.29 20.00
C LYS A 241 4.35 -21.37 18.82
N PRO A 242 4.51 -20.05 19.00
CA PRO A 242 4.47 -19.17 17.85
C PRO A 242 5.58 -19.58 16.90
N ASP A 243 5.25 -19.87 15.66
CA ASP A 243 6.23 -19.96 14.59
C ASP A 243 6.78 -18.55 14.34
N VAL A 244 7.81 -18.18 15.11
CA VAL A 244 8.59 -16.97 14.85
C VAL A 244 9.46 -17.27 13.65
N SER A 245 8.89 -17.17 12.46
CA SER A 245 9.70 -17.15 11.26
C SER A 245 10.30 -15.75 11.11
N ASP A 246 11.62 -15.65 11.29
CA ASP A 246 12.37 -14.47 10.85
C ASP A 246 12.41 -14.37 9.31
N GLU A 247 11.78 -15.32 8.61
CA GLU A 247 11.68 -15.33 7.17
C GLU A 247 10.62 -14.35 6.68
N VAL A 248 11.11 -13.37 5.95
CA VAL A 248 10.28 -12.40 5.24
C VAL A 248 9.79 -13.06 3.95
N THR A 249 8.52 -13.50 3.96
CA THR A 249 7.89 -14.19 2.82
C THR A 249 7.31 -13.23 1.79
N ASP A 250 6.96 -12.02 2.19
CA ASP A 250 6.42 -11.01 1.27
C ASP A 250 7.51 -10.41 0.39
N ARG A 251 7.33 -10.49 -0.92
CA ARG A 251 8.32 -10.04 -1.90
C ARG A 251 8.52 -8.53 -1.93
N ASP A 252 7.51 -7.76 -1.55
CA ASP A 252 7.61 -6.31 -1.40
C ASP A 252 8.58 -5.91 -0.26
N ALA A 253 8.81 -6.81 0.69
CA ALA A 253 9.75 -6.65 1.80
C ALA A 253 11.17 -7.16 1.50
N MET A 254 11.37 -7.93 0.43
CA MET A 254 12.70 -8.40 0.03
C MET A 254 13.59 -7.27 -0.46
N THR A 255 14.90 -7.37 -0.20
CA THR A 255 15.86 -6.38 -0.71
C THR A 255 15.89 -6.39 -2.23
N THR A 256 16.08 -5.23 -2.85
CA THR A 256 16.17 -5.15 -4.31
C THR A 256 17.32 -6.00 -4.85
N ARG A 257 18.41 -6.13 -4.09
CA ARG A 257 19.56 -6.94 -4.47
C ARG A 257 19.23 -8.44 -4.55
N SER A 258 18.39 -8.96 -3.66
CA SER A 258 17.98 -10.37 -3.70
C SER A 258 17.00 -10.69 -4.82
N LEU A 259 16.32 -9.67 -5.37
CA LEU A 259 15.44 -9.83 -6.53
C LEU A 259 16.22 -9.89 -7.86
N ILE A 260 17.43 -9.31 -7.89
CA ILE A 260 18.28 -9.31 -9.10
C ILE A 260 18.83 -10.72 -9.29
N GLY A 261 18.59 -11.31 -10.46
CA GLY A 261 19.06 -12.66 -10.79
C GLY A 261 18.17 -13.80 -10.31
N SER A 262 17.07 -13.51 -9.63
CA SER A 262 16.07 -14.53 -9.26
C SER A 262 15.30 -15.02 -10.49
N ASP A 263 15.16 -16.34 -10.62
CA ASP A 263 14.36 -16.96 -11.70
C ASP A 263 12.87 -17.03 -11.39
N ASP A 264 12.48 -16.71 -10.14
CA ASP A 264 11.09 -16.68 -9.74
C ASP A 264 10.33 -15.52 -10.42
N ILE A 265 9.20 -15.84 -11.07
CA ILE A 265 8.41 -14.88 -11.85
C ILE A 265 7.90 -13.73 -10.98
N ARG A 266 7.55 -14.01 -9.72
CA ARG A 266 7.03 -12.98 -8.81
C ARG A 266 8.14 -12.04 -8.36
N SER A 267 9.36 -12.53 -8.14
CA SER A 267 10.54 -11.72 -7.83
C SER A 267 10.94 -10.81 -9.00
N ARG A 268 10.89 -11.32 -10.23
CA ARG A 268 11.09 -10.52 -11.44
C ARG A 268 9.99 -9.46 -11.61
N THR A 269 8.74 -9.81 -11.31
CA THR A 269 7.63 -8.87 -11.38
C THR A 269 7.79 -7.73 -10.37
N GLU A 270 8.20 -8.04 -9.14
CA GLU A 270 8.47 -7.04 -8.12
C GLU A 270 9.62 -6.10 -8.52
N LEU A 271 10.70 -6.64 -9.09
CA LEU A 271 11.80 -5.80 -9.58
C LEU A 271 11.34 -4.86 -10.71
N GLN A 272 10.57 -5.37 -11.68
CA GLN A 272 9.99 -4.54 -12.75
C GLN A 272 9.04 -3.47 -12.19
N TRP A 273 8.23 -3.81 -11.18
CA TRP A 273 7.38 -2.85 -10.50
C TRP A 273 8.17 -1.70 -9.89
N ARG A 274 9.25 -2.02 -9.15
CA ARG A 274 10.11 -1.00 -8.52
C ARG A 274 10.78 -0.07 -9.55
N LEU A 275 11.20 -0.61 -10.69
CA LEU A 275 11.79 0.18 -11.79
C LEU A 275 10.73 0.98 -12.55
N SER A 276 9.50 0.49 -12.61
CA SER A 276 8.37 1.17 -13.26
C SER A 276 8.00 2.50 -12.61
N LEU A 277 8.15 2.64 -11.29
CA LEU A 277 7.71 3.83 -10.57
C LEU A 277 8.54 5.09 -10.91
N PRO A 278 9.89 5.06 -10.96
CA PRO A 278 10.67 6.18 -11.46
C PRO A 278 10.39 6.52 -12.93
N LEU A 279 10.20 5.51 -13.78
CA LEU A 279 9.85 5.71 -15.18
C LEU A 279 8.48 6.37 -15.36
N LEU A 280 7.51 5.97 -14.53
CA LEU A 280 6.17 6.56 -14.49
C LEU A 280 6.24 8.09 -14.27
N VAL A 281 7.17 8.59 -13.43
CA VAL A 281 7.36 10.02 -13.18
C VAL A 281 7.63 10.79 -14.48
N PHE A 282 8.48 10.28 -15.37
CA PHE A 282 8.79 10.93 -16.65
C PHE A 282 7.60 10.90 -17.60
N ILE A 283 6.90 9.77 -17.67
CA ILE A 283 5.76 9.61 -18.58
C ILE A 283 4.59 10.50 -18.15
N VAL A 284 4.30 10.59 -16.84
CA VAL A 284 3.24 11.48 -16.37
C VAL A 284 3.60 12.95 -16.55
N THR A 285 4.87 13.31 -16.43
CA THR A 285 5.36 14.66 -16.73
C THR A 285 5.14 15.01 -18.21
N LEU A 286 5.48 14.07 -19.10
CA LEU A 286 5.26 14.22 -20.54
C LEU A 286 3.77 14.45 -20.88
N MET A 287 2.86 13.76 -20.19
CA MET A 287 1.41 13.95 -20.37
C MET A 287 0.91 15.23 -19.69
N ALA A 288 1.42 15.57 -18.50
CA ALA A 288 0.94 16.69 -17.71
C ALA A 288 1.15 18.06 -18.40
N VAL A 289 2.31 18.25 -19.04
CA VAL A 289 2.66 19.52 -19.68
C VAL A 289 1.66 19.92 -20.76
N PRO A 290 1.31 19.11 -21.79
CA PRO A 290 0.31 19.48 -22.77
C PRO A 290 -1.11 19.54 -22.17
N LEU A 291 -1.45 18.69 -21.20
CA LEU A 291 -2.75 18.69 -20.54
C LEU A 291 -2.99 19.91 -19.65
N SER A 292 -1.93 20.52 -19.12
CA SER A 292 -1.99 21.73 -18.28
C SER A 292 -2.45 22.98 -19.03
N ARG A 293 -2.45 22.95 -20.38
CA ARG A 293 -2.89 24.08 -21.21
C ARG A 293 -4.40 24.27 -21.10
N VAL A 294 -4.81 25.29 -20.39
CA VAL A 294 -6.22 25.64 -20.14
C VAL A 294 -6.61 26.87 -20.95
N ASN A 295 -7.83 26.88 -21.43
CA ASN A 295 -8.40 28.06 -22.07
C ASN A 295 -9.08 28.95 -21.00
N PRO A 296 -8.67 30.20 -20.78
CA PRO A 296 -9.21 31.06 -19.71
C PRO A 296 -10.75 31.16 -19.70
N ARG A 297 -11.39 31.04 -20.87
CA ARG A 297 -12.86 31.12 -21.02
C ARG A 297 -13.61 29.86 -20.60
N GLN A 298 -12.93 28.70 -20.48
CA GLN A 298 -13.58 27.41 -20.22
C GLN A 298 -13.43 26.92 -18.75
N GLY A 299 -12.70 27.68 -17.92
CA GLY A 299 -12.45 27.32 -16.53
C GLY A 299 -11.32 26.26 -16.33
N ARG A 300 -10.59 26.36 -15.23
CA ARG A 300 -9.38 25.55 -14.97
C ARG A 300 -9.67 24.06 -14.70
N PHE A 301 -10.86 23.72 -14.28
CA PHE A 301 -11.17 22.36 -13.82
C PHE A 301 -11.65 21.43 -14.92
N LEU A 302 -12.07 21.98 -16.11
CA LEU A 302 -12.63 21.16 -17.18
C LEU A 302 -11.64 20.09 -17.70
N LYS A 303 -10.34 20.41 -17.80
CA LYS A 303 -9.31 19.48 -18.24
C LYS A 303 -8.68 18.65 -17.10
N LEU A 304 -8.90 19.05 -15.85
CA LEU A 304 -8.33 18.37 -14.70
C LEU A 304 -8.94 16.96 -14.55
N LEU A 305 -10.27 16.85 -14.71
CA LEU A 305 -10.96 15.55 -14.59
C LEU A 305 -10.49 14.53 -15.65
N PRO A 306 -10.47 14.84 -16.96
CA PRO A 306 -9.92 13.93 -17.97
C PRO A 306 -8.45 13.56 -17.72
N ALA A 307 -7.64 14.51 -17.24
CA ALA A 307 -6.25 14.25 -16.94
C ALA A 307 -6.10 13.28 -15.77
N ILE A 308 -6.87 13.46 -14.68
CA ILE A 308 -6.90 12.54 -13.55
C ILE A 308 -7.35 11.13 -13.99
N LEU A 309 -8.40 11.05 -14.81
CA LEU A 309 -8.89 9.78 -15.35
C LEU A 309 -7.81 9.07 -16.19
N LEU A 310 -7.05 9.81 -17.00
CA LEU A 310 -5.94 9.27 -17.77
C LEU A 310 -4.83 8.72 -16.87
N TYR A 311 -4.48 9.45 -15.80
CA TYR A 311 -3.53 8.98 -14.79
C TYR A 311 -4.03 7.72 -14.07
N MET A 312 -5.30 7.73 -13.65
CA MET A 312 -5.91 6.57 -12.99
C MET A 312 -5.96 5.34 -13.91
N ALA A 313 -6.28 5.55 -15.19
CA ALA A 313 -6.23 4.48 -16.19
C ALA A 313 -4.81 3.91 -16.32
N TYR A 314 -3.79 4.77 -16.39
CA TYR A 314 -2.39 4.34 -16.44
C TYR A 314 -2.02 3.47 -15.24
N LEU A 315 -2.27 3.96 -14.03
CA LEU A 315 -1.93 3.24 -12.80
C LEU A 315 -2.74 1.93 -12.69
N SER A 316 -4.02 1.96 -13.03
CA SER A 316 -4.89 0.76 -12.98
C SER A 316 -4.43 -0.32 -13.96
N ILE A 317 -4.07 0.06 -15.20
CA ILE A 317 -3.54 -0.89 -16.20
C ILE A 317 -2.19 -1.44 -15.74
N LEU A 318 -1.33 -0.61 -15.15
CA LEU A 318 -0.04 -1.03 -14.63
C LEU A 318 -0.18 -2.05 -13.48
N ILE A 319 -1.10 -1.81 -12.54
CA ILE A 319 -1.42 -2.73 -11.43
C ILE A 319 -2.03 -4.03 -11.98
N ALA A 320 -2.95 -3.94 -12.94
CA ALA A 320 -3.55 -5.11 -13.58
C ALA A 320 -2.50 -5.95 -14.33
N ALA A 321 -1.59 -5.29 -15.05
CA ALA A 321 -0.47 -5.94 -15.74
C ALA A 321 0.48 -6.64 -14.76
N ARG A 322 0.77 -6.01 -13.60
CA ARG A 322 1.54 -6.63 -12.51
C ARG A 322 0.87 -7.93 -12.05
N GLY A 323 -0.42 -7.89 -11.71
CA GLY A 323 -1.15 -9.09 -11.28
C GLY A 323 -1.27 -10.17 -12.36
N ALA A 324 -1.33 -9.79 -13.64
CA ALA A 324 -1.34 -10.73 -14.77
C ALA A 324 0.04 -11.38 -14.97
N LEU A 325 1.12 -10.62 -14.80
CA LEU A 325 2.50 -11.10 -14.88
C LEU A 325 2.81 -12.06 -13.72
N GLU A 326 2.42 -11.74 -12.49
CA GLU A 326 2.55 -12.62 -11.31
C GLU A 326 1.84 -13.97 -11.48
N LYS A 327 0.74 -13.99 -12.23
CA LYS A 327 -0.03 -15.20 -12.56
C LYS A 327 0.50 -15.93 -13.80
N GLY A 328 1.61 -15.49 -14.40
CA GLY A 328 2.19 -16.08 -15.61
C GLY A 328 1.37 -15.89 -16.89
N LYS A 329 0.37 -15.00 -16.91
CA LYS A 329 -0.46 -14.72 -18.09
C LYS A 329 0.25 -13.86 -19.15
N ILE A 330 1.30 -13.16 -18.75
CA ILE A 330 2.10 -12.28 -19.61
C ILE A 330 3.54 -12.82 -19.62
N PRO A 331 4.20 -12.91 -20.79
CA PRO A 331 5.62 -13.29 -20.84
C PRO A 331 6.50 -12.32 -20.06
N PRO A 332 7.46 -12.80 -19.24
CA PRO A 332 8.35 -11.95 -18.45
C PRO A 332 9.16 -10.94 -19.26
N ALA A 333 9.47 -11.26 -20.53
CA ALA A 333 10.17 -10.36 -21.44
C ALA A 333 9.36 -9.13 -21.82
N LEU A 334 8.04 -9.27 -21.99
CA LEU A 334 7.13 -8.15 -22.23
C LEU A 334 6.89 -7.36 -20.94
N GLY A 335 6.74 -8.09 -19.83
CA GLY A 335 6.63 -7.55 -18.48
C GLY A 335 5.62 -6.40 -18.33
N LEU A 336 6.04 -5.35 -17.64
CA LEU A 336 5.27 -4.12 -17.47
C LEU A 336 5.57 -3.04 -18.52
N TRP A 337 6.59 -3.26 -19.36
CA TRP A 337 7.14 -2.26 -20.28
C TRP A 337 6.16 -1.83 -21.38
N TRP A 338 5.28 -2.72 -21.83
CA TRP A 338 4.27 -2.41 -22.83
C TRP A 338 3.28 -1.34 -22.37
N VAL A 339 2.93 -1.33 -21.06
CA VAL A 339 2.06 -0.31 -20.48
C VAL A 339 2.75 1.05 -20.59
N HIS A 340 4.02 1.12 -20.18
CA HIS A 340 4.82 2.34 -20.31
C HIS A 340 4.94 2.80 -21.76
N GLY A 341 5.10 1.86 -22.72
CA GLY A 341 5.14 2.15 -24.14
C GLY A 341 3.87 2.81 -24.67
N ILE A 342 2.70 2.32 -24.27
CA ILE A 342 1.40 2.89 -24.65
C ILE A 342 1.27 4.32 -24.12
N PHE A 343 1.52 4.55 -22.83
CA PHE A 343 1.37 5.87 -22.23
C PHE A 343 2.45 6.86 -22.66
N LEU A 344 3.66 6.37 -22.99
CA LEU A 344 4.69 7.16 -23.64
C LEU A 344 4.22 7.64 -25.04
N ALA A 345 3.63 6.75 -25.84
CA ALA A 345 3.08 7.11 -27.16
C ALA A 345 1.94 8.12 -27.03
N ILE A 346 1.04 7.97 -26.05
CA ILE A 346 -0.02 8.94 -25.75
C ILE A 346 0.60 10.30 -25.40
N GLY A 347 1.59 10.32 -24.48
CA GLY A 347 2.25 11.55 -24.05
C GLY A 347 2.97 12.27 -25.19
N LEU A 348 3.68 11.53 -26.05
CA LEU A 348 4.30 12.07 -27.26
C LEU A 348 3.24 12.59 -28.24
N GLY A 349 2.17 11.85 -28.45
CA GLY A 349 1.03 12.29 -29.26
C GLY A 349 0.48 13.63 -28.78
N LEU A 350 0.22 13.76 -27.47
CA LEU A 350 -0.27 15.01 -26.88
C LEU A 350 0.71 16.18 -27.04
N LEU A 351 2.02 15.94 -26.88
CA LEU A 351 3.04 16.97 -27.00
C LEU A 351 3.23 17.47 -28.44
N TYR A 352 3.17 16.54 -29.42
CA TYR A 352 3.43 16.87 -30.82
C TYR A 352 2.17 17.13 -31.64
N TRP A 353 0.98 16.90 -31.12
CA TRP A 353 -0.28 17.04 -31.85
C TRP A 353 -0.47 18.43 -32.46
N GLU A 354 -0.27 19.49 -31.69
CA GLU A 354 -0.48 20.86 -32.13
C GLU A 354 0.54 21.30 -33.19
N PRO A 355 1.87 21.10 -32.99
CA PRO A 355 2.85 21.39 -34.07
C PRO A 355 2.57 20.63 -35.37
N LEU A 356 2.15 19.35 -35.27
CA LEU A 356 1.82 18.55 -36.44
C LEU A 356 0.56 19.09 -37.17
N ARG A 357 -0.47 19.43 -36.41
CA ARG A 357 -1.70 20.01 -36.95
C ARG A 357 -1.43 21.32 -37.69
N LEU A 358 -0.63 22.23 -37.11
CA LEU A 358 -0.25 23.49 -37.72
C LEU A 358 0.57 23.28 -39.00
N LYS A 359 1.53 22.35 -39.00
CA LYS A 359 2.29 22.00 -40.22
C LYS A 359 1.40 21.40 -41.31
N MET A 360 0.43 20.58 -40.96
CA MET A 360 -0.53 20.02 -41.92
C MET A 360 -1.46 21.10 -42.51
N ALA A 361 -1.92 22.02 -41.67
CA ALA A 361 -2.75 23.15 -42.11
C ALA A 361 -1.98 24.09 -43.06
N SER A 362 -0.74 24.45 -42.74
CA SER A 362 0.11 25.28 -43.60
C SER A 362 0.45 24.61 -44.95
N ARG A 363 0.63 23.29 -44.97
CA ARG A 363 0.83 22.54 -46.23
C ARG A 363 -0.42 22.50 -47.09
N ARG A 364 -1.62 22.40 -46.49
CA ARG A 364 -2.90 22.46 -47.23
C ARG A 364 -3.13 23.84 -47.88
N SER A 365 -2.92 24.90 -47.10
CA SER A 365 -3.04 26.26 -47.65
C SER A 365 -2.01 26.56 -48.76
N ALA A 366 -0.78 26.07 -48.62
CA ALA A 366 0.23 26.20 -49.67
C ALA A 366 -0.14 25.43 -50.96
N LEU A 367 -0.77 24.26 -50.85
CA LEU A 367 -1.24 23.47 -51.99
C LEU A 367 -2.47 24.09 -52.64
N GLU A 368 -3.33 24.75 -51.88
CA GLU A 368 -4.50 25.50 -52.42
C GLU A 368 -4.05 26.74 -53.20
N VAL A 369 -3.07 27.48 -52.67
CA VAL A 369 -2.47 28.64 -53.36
C VAL A 369 -1.69 28.20 -54.64
N ALA A 370 -1.12 27.03 -54.66
CA ALA A 370 -0.39 26.50 -55.85
C ALA A 370 -1.35 25.92 -56.93
N ARG A 371 -2.62 25.72 -56.62
CA ARG A 371 -3.63 25.17 -57.52
C ARG A 371 -4.59 26.24 -58.10
N GLY A 372 -4.61 27.45 -57.57
CA GLY A 372 -5.36 28.63 -58.06
C GLY A 372 -4.44 29.61 -58.76
#